data_08d26e52564fe5f92964f989ff17f12a
#
_entry.id   08d26e52564fe5f92964f989ff17f12a
#
_cell.length_a   1.000
_cell.length_b   1.000
_cell.length_c   1.000
_cell.angle_alpha   90.00
_cell.angle_beta   90.00
_cell.angle_gamma   90.00
#
_symmetry.space_group_name_H-M   'P 1'
#
loop_
_entity.id
_entity.type
_entity.pdbx_description
1 polymer ?
#
loop_
_entity_poly.entity_id
_entity_poly.type
_entity_poly.pdbx_seq_one_letter_code
_entity_poly.pdbx_strand_id
1 'polypeptide(L)'
;MKIACPYFNALIEIHEGVPFALIIENQPLFRQFAEDIHSQLMGGEGDTVFSINNTPVAMSKYVDLLESFAPFDINSKTMLSGISAAIEKVAVDEKHYIDTSRLIAETEKYISELGFSLPVTIECRKLNIGTIIKAASVAVADDFENVIEKIISYMSLILDLGGKKLFITLNMRSYFSDNEIELFIGEIKRKQLYVHMLENCARKKIAGSDQLIIDSDLCEF
;
A
#
# COMPACT_ATOMS: atom_id res chain seq x y z
N MET A 1 1.13 -9.74 14.45
CA MET A 1 0.61 -8.37 14.76
C MET A 1 -0.73 -8.53 15.43
N LYS A 2 -1.18 -7.54 16.22
CA LYS A 2 -2.45 -7.65 16.95
C LYS A 2 -3.28 -6.39 16.81
N ILE A 3 -4.60 -6.56 16.73
CA ILE A 3 -5.59 -5.48 16.77
C ILE A 3 -6.55 -5.79 17.91
N ALA A 4 -6.74 -4.83 18.81
CA ALA A 4 -7.69 -4.87 19.90
C ALA A 4 -8.54 -3.59 19.88
N CYS A 5 -9.82 -3.72 20.09
CA CYS A 5 -10.71 -2.57 20.18
C CYS A 5 -11.81 -2.83 21.23
N PRO A 6 -12.45 -1.79 21.76
CA PRO A 6 -13.49 -1.93 22.78
C PRO A 6 -14.84 -2.39 22.22
N TYR A 7 -14.97 -2.53 20.89
CA TYR A 7 -16.25 -2.80 20.25
C TYR A 7 -16.65 -4.29 20.25
N PHE A 8 -15.65 -5.18 20.47
CA PHE A 8 -15.84 -6.63 20.60
C PHE A 8 -14.77 -7.22 21.52
N ASN A 9 -14.98 -8.46 22.01
CA ASN A 9 -14.09 -9.05 23.02
C ASN A 9 -12.87 -9.73 22.44
N ALA A 10 -12.95 -10.18 21.19
CA ALA A 10 -11.88 -10.95 20.56
C ALA A 10 -10.64 -10.09 20.30
N LEU A 11 -9.47 -10.66 20.60
CA LEU A 11 -8.19 -10.12 20.16
C LEU A 11 -7.89 -10.68 18.77
N ILE A 12 -7.74 -9.79 17.79
CA ILE A 12 -7.37 -10.18 16.43
C ILE A 12 -5.86 -10.38 16.38
N GLU A 13 -5.42 -11.61 16.12
CA GLU A 13 -4.01 -11.94 15.89
C GLU A 13 -3.76 -12.17 14.40
N ILE A 14 -2.90 -11.35 13.80
CA ILE A 14 -2.57 -11.42 12.37
C ILE A 14 -1.19 -12.03 12.23
N HIS A 15 -1.14 -13.17 11.52
CA HIS A 15 0.07 -13.92 11.28
C HIS A 15 0.60 -13.72 9.86
N GLU A 16 1.90 -13.86 9.70
CA GLU A 16 2.58 -13.76 8.41
C GLU A 16 2.12 -14.88 7.48
N GLY A 17 1.73 -14.52 6.27
CA GLY A 17 1.28 -15.50 5.26
C GLY A 17 -0.10 -16.13 5.53
N VAL A 18 -0.80 -15.74 6.60
CA VAL A 18 -2.14 -16.21 6.92
C VAL A 18 -3.08 -15.02 7.07
N PRO A 19 -3.92 -14.72 6.07
CA PRO A 19 -4.85 -13.61 6.17
C PRO A 19 -5.91 -13.89 7.24
N PHE A 20 -6.26 -12.85 7.98
CA PHE A 20 -7.33 -12.89 8.98
C PHE A 20 -8.55 -12.13 8.46
N ALA A 21 -9.69 -12.80 8.38
CA ALA A 21 -10.95 -12.20 7.98
C ALA A 21 -11.80 -11.84 9.21
N LEU A 22 -12.02 -10.56 9.46
CA LEU A 22 -13.03 -10.07 10.39
C LEU A 22 -14.30 -9.74 9.61
N ILE A 23 -15.37 -10.45 9.93
CA ILE A 23 -16.68 -10.24 9.31
C ILE A 23 -17.58 -9.61 10.36
N ILE A 24 -18.09 -8.40 10.10
CA ILE A 24 -19.01 -7.69 10.98
C ILE A 24 -20.33 -7.46 10.25
N GLU A 25 -21.33 -8.29 10.52
CA GLU A 25 -22.66 -8.19 9.89
C GLU A 25 -23.52 -7.07 10.50
N ASN A 26 -23.23 -6.66 11.74
CA ASN A 26 -23.86 -5.50 12.36
C ASN A 26 -23.38 -4.21 11.69
N GLN A 27 -24.21 -3.59 10.87
CA GLN A 27 -23.84 -2.42 10.05
C GLN A 27 -23.36 -1.20 10.87
N PRO A 28 -24.00 -0.82 12.01
CA PRO A 28 -23.47 0.24 12.86
C PRO A 28 -22.06 -0.04 13.39
N LEU A 29 -21.82 -1.25 13.87
CA LEU A 29 -20.50 -1.67 14.37
C LEU A 29 -19.45 -1.70 13.26
N PHE A 30 -19.80 -2.25 12.09
CA PHE A 30 -18.90 -2.26 10.92
C PHE A 30 -18.46 -0.85 10.56
N ARG A 31 -19.42 0.08 10.45
CA ARG A 31 -19.13 1.49 10.14
C ARG A 31 -18.24 2.11 11.22
N GLN A 32 -18.57 1.95 12.49
CA GLN A 32 -17.82 2.50 13.61
C GLN A 32 -16.36 2.01 13.60
N PHE A 33 -16.14 0.71 13.40
CA PHE A 33 -14.80 0.13 13.35
C PHE A 33 -14.01 0.61 12.10
N ALA A 34 -14.65 0.71 10.94
CA ALA A 34 -14.01 1.22 9.73
C ALA A 34 -13.66 2.71 9.84
N GLU A 35 -14.55 3.53 10.40
CA GLU A 35 -14.30 4.95 10.66
C GLU A 35 -13.14 5.16 11.65
N ASP A 36 -13.07 4.33 12.71
CA ASP A 36 -11.98 4.38 13.69
C ASP A 36 -10.62 4.06 13.03
N ILE A 37 -10.54 2.98 12.26
CA ILE A 37 -9.32 2.65 11.50
C ILE A 37 -8.94 3.80 10.56
N HIS A 38 -9.90 4.32 9.79
CA HIS A 38 -9.66 5.41 8.84
C HIS A 38 -9.13 6.66 9.55
N SER A 39 -9.75 7.08 10.68
CA SER A 39 -9.31 8.21 11.50
C SER A 39 -7.84 8.06 11.91
N GLN A 40 -7.46 6.89 12.45
CA GLN A 40 -6.09 6.62 12.90
C GLN A 40 -5.08 6.56 11.76
N LEU A 41 -5.49 6.11 10.58
CA LEU A 41 -4.63 6.13 9.38
C LEU A 41 -4.35 7.55 8.89
N MET A 42 -5.29 8.48 9.09
CA MET A 42 -5.11 9.91 8.81
C MET A 42 -4.37 10.65 9.93
N GLY A 43 -3.94 9.97 11.00
CA GLY A 43 -3.24 10.55 12.14
C GLY A 43 -4.15 11.12 13.22
N GLY A 44 -5.45 10.84 13.15
CA GLY A 44 -6.42 11.16 14.21
C GLY A 44 -6.35 10.17 15.38
N GLU A 45 -7.15 10.45 16.41
CA GLU A 45 -7.35 9.56 17.55
C GLU A 45 -8.40 8.49 17.23
N GLY A 46 -8.32 7.35 17.93
CA GLY A 46 -9.26 6.25 17.83
C GLY A 46 -9.09 5.27 18.99
N ASP A 47 -10.08 4.40 19.15
CA ASP A 47 -10.16 3.45 20.28
C ASP A 47 -9.46 2.12 19.96
N THR A 48 -9.24 1.81 18.68
CA THR A 48 -8.57 0.58 18.25
C THR A 48 -7.07 0.66 18.49
N VAL A 49 -6.52 -0.33 19.18
CA VAL A 49 -5.09 -0.43 19.47
C VAL A 49 -4.44 -1.42 18.49
N PHE A 50 -3.52 -0.92 17.68
CA PHE A 50 -2.66 -1.75 16.86
C PHE A 50 -1.30 -1.94 17.54
N SER A 51 -0.83 -3.18 17.59
CA SER A 51 0.44 -3.52 18.24
C SER A 51 1.31 -4.46 17.42
N ILE A 52 2.62 -4.25 17.49
CA ILE A 52 3.66 -5.12 16.94
C ILE A 52 4.51 -5.61 18.11
N ASN A 53 4.67 -6.92 18.24
CA ASN A 53 5.39 -7.54 19.36
C ASN A 53 4.88 -7.05 20.74
N ASN A 54 3.56 -6.95 20.89
CA ASN A 54 2.86 -6.44 22.08
C ASN A 54 3.19 -4.97 22.44
N THR A 55 3.78 -4.20 21.54
CA THR A 55 4.02 -2.77 21.72
C THR A 55 3.04 -1.98 20.86
N PRO A 56 2.19 -1.11 21.42
CA PRO A 56 1.30 -0.25 20.66
C PRO A 56 2.08 0.66 19.71
N VAL A 57 1.62 0.78 18.48
CA VAL A 57 2.24 1.61 17.45
C VAL A 57 1.17 2.37 16.65
N ALA A 58 1.53 3.51 16.08
CA ALA A 58 0.60 4.29 15.27
C ALA A 58 0.26 3.56 13.95
N MET A 59 -1.03 3.34 13.69
CA MET A 59 -1.51 2.67 12.47
C MET A 59 -1.01 3.39 11.20
N SER A 60 -1.03 4.72 11.20
CA SER A 60 -0.59 5.53 10.06
C SER A 60 0.81 5.20 9.54
N LYS A 61 1.68 4.63 10.38
CA LYS A 61 3.06 4.26 10.00
C LYS A 61 3.17 2.85 9.41
N TYR A 62 2.29 1.93 9.82
CA TYR A 62 2.48 0.50 9.55
C TYR A 62 1.33 -0.15 8.77
N VAL A 63 0.18 0.50 8.72
CA VAL A 63 -1.02 -0.06 8.09
C VAL A 63 -1.33 0.69 6.80
N ASP A 64 -1.68 -0.07 5.77
CA ASP A 64 -2.23 0.43 4.51
C ASP A 64 -3.64 -0.10 4.31
N LEU A 65 -4.59 0.79 3.96
CA LEU A 65 -6.00 0.44 3.77
C LEU A 65 -6.33 0.43 2.28
N LEU A 66 -6.78 -0.74 1.79
CA LEU A 66 -7.26 -0.92 0.43
C LEU A 66 -8.78 -0.98 0.45
N GLU A 67 -9.42 0.08 -0.01
CA GLU A 67 -10.87 0.24 0.01
C GLU A 67 -11.51 0.37 -1.39
N SER A 68 -10.69 0.51 -2.43
CA SER A 68 -11.15 0.63 -3.81
C SER A 68 -10.50 -0.41 -4.69
N PHE A 69 -11.31 -1.30 -5.29
CA PHE A 69 -10.85 -2.39 -6.14
C PHE A 69 -11.35 -2.29 -7.58
N ALA A 70 -12.24 -1.34 -7.88
CA ALA A 70 -12.81 -1.17 -9.21
C ALA A 70 -13.00 0.32 -9.58
N PRO A 71 -11.99 0.96 -10.20
CA PRO A 71 -10.67 0.42 -10.56
C PRO A 71 -9.68 0.39 -9.38
N PHE A 72 -8.75 -0.57 -9.39
CA PHE A 72 -7.61 -0.54 -8.48
C PHE A 72 -6.47 0.25 -9.13
N ASP A 73 -6.06 1.35 -8.50
CA ASP A 73 -4.98 2.21 -8.99
C ASP A 73 -3.66 1.94 -8.25
N ILE A 74 -2.70 1.29 -8.95
CA ILE A 74 -1.34 1.07 -8.45
C ILE A 74 -0.48 2.35 -8.51
N ASN A 75 -0.85 3.31 -9.37
CA ASN A 75 -0.11 4.53 -9.62
C ASN A 75 -0.55 5.71 -8.73
N SER A 76 -0.94 5.41 -7.49
CA SER A 76 -1.28 6.46 -6.52
C SER A 76 -0.10 7.43 -6.32
N LYS A 77 -0.41 8.68 -5.97
CA LYS A 77 0.61 9.72 -5.74
C LYS A 77 1.67 9.29 -4.71
N THR A 78 1.27 8.58 -3.66
CA THR A 78 2.19 8.08 -2.63
C THR A 78 3.12 7.03 -3.22
N MET A 79 2.60 6.09 -4.01
CA MET A 79 3.37 5.04 -4.68
C MET A 79 4.40 5.66 -5.64
N LEU A 80 3.97 6.55 -6.53
CA LEU A 80 4.85 7.20 -7.50
C LEU A 80 5.95 8.04 -6.83
N SER A 81 5.63 8.69 -5.70
CA SER A 81 6.63 9.39 -4.89
C SER A 81 7.67 8.44 -4.30
N GLY A 82 7.23 7.29 -3.77
CA GLY A 82 8.11 6.26 -3.23
C GLY A 82 9.03 5.66 -4.31
N ILE A 83 8.48 5.33 -5.47
CA ILE A 83 9.24 4.82 -6.63
C ILE A 83 10.29 5.85 -7.07
N SER A 84 9.88 7.12 -7.22
CA SER A 84 10.80 8.19 -7.63
C SER A 84 11.95 8.34 -6.64
N ALA A 85 11.68 8.33 -5.34
CA ALA A 85 12.71 8.38 -4.30
C ALA A 85 13.64 7.16 -4.32
N ALA A 86 13.11 5.96 -4.57
CA ALA A 86 13.90 4.74 -4.69
C ALA A 86 14.84 4.81 -5.90
N ILE A 87 14.33 5.24 -7.06
CA ILE A 87 15.14 5.42 -8.28
C ILE A 87 16.21 6.49 -8.06
N GLU A 88 15.86 7.62 -7.44
CA GLU A 88 16.81 8.70 -7.14
C GLU A 88 17.95 8.20 -6.23
N LYS A 89 17.64 7.38 -5.22
CA LYS A 89 18.63 6.77 -4.34
C LYS A 89 19.59 5.86 -5.11
N VAL A 90 19.08 5.03 -6.02
CA VAL A 90 19.91 4.15 -6.87
C VAL A 90 20.77 4.97 -7.83
N ALA A 91 20.23 6.04 -8.41
CA ALA A 91 20.95 6.88 -9.36
C ALA A 91 22.19 7.58 -8.76
N VAL A 92 22.21 7.79 -7.44
CA VAL A 92 23.34 8.42 -6.74
C VAL A 92 24.21 7.44 -5.97
N ASP A 93 24.00 6.13 -6.12
CA ASP A 93 24.83 5.10 -5.51
C ASP A 93 26.22 5.04 -6.18
N GLU A 94 27.15 4.29 -5.55
CA GLU A 94 28.53 4.16 -6.03
C GLU A 94 28.62 3.64 -7.48
N LYS A 95 27.69 2.76 -7.88
CA LYS A 95 27.68 2.14 -9.20
C LYS A 95 27.23 3.11 -10.30
N HIS A 96 26.23 3.95 -10.01
CA HIS A 96 25.53 4.75 -11.02
C HIS A 96 25.92 6.24 -10.99
N TYR A 97 26.60 6.70 -9.94
CA TYR A 97 26.92 8.12 -9.74
C TYR A 97 27.62 8.77 -10.94
N ILE A 98 28.60 8.09 -11.57
CA ILE A 98 29.37 8.62 -12.70
C ILE A 98 28.46 8.83 -13.92
N ASP A 99 27.62 7.84 -14.24
CA ASP A 99 26.70 7.91 -15.39
C ASP A 99 25.62 8.94 -15.15
N THR A 100 25.09 9.04 -13.94
CA THR A 100 24.12 10.06 -13.54
C THR A 100 24.71 11.47 -13.66
N SER A 101 25.93 11.67 -13.17
CA SER A 101 26.62 12.96 -13.27
C SER A 101 26.88 13.37 -14.72
N ARG A 102 27.27 12.40 -15.56
CA ARG A 102 27.44 12.63 -17.00
C ARG A 102 26.14 13.02 -17.69
N LEU A 103 25.03 12.31 -17.42
CA LEU A 103 23.71 12.63 -17.96
C LEU A 103 23.28 14.05 -17.62
N ILE A 104 23.46 14.47 -16.36
CA ILE A 104 23.12 15.83 -15.91
C ILE A 104 23.95 16.86 -16.68
N ALA A 105 25.28 16.67 -16.77
CA ALA A 105 26.18 17.59 -17.46
C ALA A 105 25.89 17.69 -18.96
N GLU A 106 25.62 16.57 -19.63
CA GLU A 106 25.22 16.54 -21.05
C GLU A 106 23.89 17.25 -21.28
N THR A 107 22.92 17.07 -20.38
CA THR A 107 21.63 17.75 -20.45
C THR A 107 21.77 19.27 -20.27
N GLU A 108 22.57 19.72 -19.29
CA GLU A 108 22.85 21.13 -19.07
C GLU A 108 23.55 21.77 -20.27
N LYS A 109 24.54 21.08 -20.82
CA LYS A 109 25.26 21.51 -22.02
C LYS A 109 24.29 21.68 -23.20
N TYR A 110 23.45 20.69 -23.46
CA TYR A 110 22.48 20.73 -24.57
C TYR A 110 21.49 21.88 -24.43
N ILE A 111 20.93 22.11 -23.24
CA ILE A 111 20.02 23.22 -22.97
C ILE A 111 20.74 24.58 -23.21
N SER A 112 22.00 24.70 -22.75
CA SER A 112 22.80 25.91 -22.96
C SER A 112 23.07 26.18 -24.45
N GLU A 113 23.39 25.12 -25.22
CA GLU A 113 23.57 25.23 -26.69
C GLU A 113 22.31 25.69 -27.40
N LEU A 114 21.14 25.19 -27.04
CA LEU A 114 19.86 25.65 -27.56
C LEU A 114 19.59 27.14 -27.23
N GLY A 115 20.10 27.59 -26.09
CA GLY A 115 20.00 28.96 -25.61
C GLY A 115 20.83 29.96 -26.41
N PHE A 116 21.83 29.53 -27.21
CA PHE A 116 22.70 30.46 -27.98
C PHE A 116 21.96 31.30 -29.04
N SER A 117 20.79 30.86 -29.46
CA SER A 117 19.95 31.67 -30.40
C SER A 117 19.21 32.81 -29.71
N LEU A 118 19.23 32.87 -28.37
CA LEU A 118 18.56 33.92 -27.60
C LEU A 118 19.50 35.11 -27.31
N PRO A 119 18.98 36.33 -27.17
CA PRO A 119 19.79 37.51 -26.86
C PRO A 119 20.23 37.61 -25.39
N VAL A 120 20.14 36.51 -24.64
CA VAL A 120 20.46 36.38 -23.20
C VAL A 120 21.14 35.08 -22.92
N THR A 121 21.96 35.05 -21.87
CA THR A 121 22.58 33.79 -21.38
C THR A 121 21.56 32.95 -20.60
N ILE A 122 21.49 31.67 -20.94
CA ILE A 122 20.63 30.71 -20.27
C ILE A 122 21.45 29.83 -19.28
N GLU A 123 20.95 29.65 -18.10
CA GLU A 123 21.55 28.80 -17.03
C GLU A 123 20.56 27.76 -16.49
N CYS A 124 21.02 26.56 -16.31
CA CYS A 124 20.25 25.51 -15.62
C CYS A 124 20.52 25.58 -14.10
N ARG A 125 19.62 26.21 -13.33
CA ARG A 125 19.85 26.46 -11.89
C ARG A 125 19.54 25.30 -10.95
N LYS A 126 18.74 24.32 -11.37
CA LYS A 126 18.20 23.26 -10.51
C LYS A 126 18.11 21.90 -11.21
N LEU A 127 18.94 21.64 -12.20
CA LEU A 127 18.93 20.34 -12.85
C LEU A 127 19.62 19.32 -11.92
N ASN A 128 18.90 18.27 -11.58
CA ASN A 128 19.39 17.11 -10.84
C ASN A 128 18.59 15.88 -11.27
N ILE A 129 19.02 14.70 -10.84
CA ILE A 129 18.37 13.43 -11.25
C ILE A 129 16.91 13.38 -10.83
N GLY A 130 16.54 13.88 -9.65
CA GLY A 130 15.15 13.93 -9.21
C GLY A 130 14.25 14.78 -10.10
N THR A 131 14.77 15.90 -10.67
CA THR A 131 14.01 16.71 -11.66
C THR A 131 13.85 15.96 -12.98
N ILE A 132 14.86 15.21 -13.42
CA ILE A 132 14.79 14.39 -14.64
C ILE A 132 13.77 13.26 -14.46
N ILE A 133 13.79 12.53 -13.33
CA ILE A 133 12.83 11.46 -12.99
C ILE A 133 11.39 12.01 -13.00
N LYS A 134 11.17 13.18 -12.39
CA LYS A 134 9.85 13.83 -12.39
C LYS A 134 9.40 14.22 -13.80
N ALA A 135 10.28 14.76 -14.63
CA ALA A 135 9.98 15.13 -16.01
C ALA A 135 9.66 13.89 -16.87
N ALA A 136 10.31 12.76 -16.60
CA ALA A 136 10.03 11.48 -17.25
C ALA A 136 8.67 10.87 -16.88
N SER A 137 7.99 11.39 -15.83
CA SER A 137 6.66 10.90 -15.39
C SER A 137 6.64 9.39 -15.17
N VAL A 138 7.61 8.88 -14.41
CA VAL A 138 7.77 7.44 -14.15
C VAL A 138 6.51 6.89 -13.51
N ALA A 139 6.02 5.77 -14.02
CA ALA A 139 4.85 5.06 -13.51
C ALA A 139 5.06 3.54 -13.59
N VAL A 140 4.30 2.79 -12.80
CA VAL A 140 4.22 1.33 -12.94
C VAL A 140 3.43 1.02 -14.22
N ALA A 141 3.99 0.19 -15.09
CA ALA A 141 3.28 -0.29 -16.27
C ALA A 141 2.06 -1.14 -15.87
N ASP A 142 0.94 -0.95 -16.58
CA ASP A 142 -0.31 -1.70 -16.30
C ASP A 142 -0.40 -2.92 -17.25
N ASP A 143 0.56 -3.85 -17.09
CA ASP A 143 0.70 -5.07 -17.87
C ASP A 143 0.37 -6.34 -17.06
N PHE A 144 -0.45 -6.19 -16.02
CA PHE A 144 -0.88 -7.28 -15.15
C PHE A 144 -1.92 -8.19 -15.84
N GLU A 145 -1.80 -9.50 -15.64
CA GLU A 145 -2.75 -10.48 -16.17
C GLU A 145 -4.16 -10.33 -15.56
N ASN A 146 -4.22 -9.92 -14.28
CA ASN A 146 -5.48 -9.72 -13.55
C ASN A 146 -5.31 -8.75 -12.38
N VAL A 147 -6.44 -8.33 -11.80
CA VAL A 147 -6.46 -7.36 -10.70
C VAL A 147 -5.84 -7.91 -9.42
N ILE A 148 -5.94 -9.21 -9.14
CA ILE A 148 -5.32 -9.84 -7.96
C ILE A 148 -3.80 -9.73 -8.05
N GLU A 149 -3.21 -10.03 -9.19
CA GLU A 149 -1.76 -9.85 -9.42
C GLU A 149 -1.34 -8.39 -9.20
N LYS A 150 -2.12 -7.44 -9.71
CA LYS A 150 -1.89 -6.01 -9.54
C LYS A 150 -1.91 -5.60 -8.06
N ILE A 151 -2.88 -6.08 -7.27
CA ILE A 151 -2.98 -5.82 -5.83
C ILE A 151 -1.78 -6.41 -5.08
N ILE A 152 -1.41 -7.64 -5.37
CA ILE A 152 -0.27 -8.31 -4.74
C ILE A 152 1.06 -7.62 -5.10
N SER A 153 1.19 -7.16 -6.34
CA SER A 153 2.36 -6.40 -6.77
C SER A 153 2.45 -5.05 -6.06
N TYR A 154 1.31 -4.37 -5.88
CA TYR A 154 1.22 -3.16 -5.07
C TYR A 154 1.69 -3.40 -3.64
N MET A 155 1.15 -4.43 -2.96
CA MET A 155 1.52 -4.76 -1.58
C MET A 155 3.02 -5.07 -1.46
N SER A 156 3.58 -5.84 -2.40
CA SER A 156 5.00 -6.17 -2.44
C SER A 156 5.87 -4.93 -2.61
N LEU A 157 5.50 -4.06 -3.54
CA LEU A 157 6.23 -2.83 -3.81
C LEU A 157 6.22 -1.87 -2.61
N ILE A 158 5.09 -1.75 -1.91
CA ILE A 158 5.00 -0.95 -0.67
C ILE A 158 5.98 -1.48 0.40
N LEU A 159 6.11 -2.80 0.53
CA LEU A 159 7.07 -3.39 1.47
C LEU A 159 8.51 -3.11 1.06
N ASP A 160 8.84 -3.28 -0.22
CA ASP A 160 10.20 -3.05 -0.76
C ASP A 160 10.62 -1.59 -0.64
N LEU A 161 9.69 -0.66 -0.75
CA LEU A 161 9.92 0.76 -0.52
C LEU A 161 10.09 1.12 0.98
N GLY A 162 10.06 0.12 1.87
CA GLY A 162 10.19 0.30 3.32
C GLY A 162 8.94 0.94 3.96
N GLY A 163 7.80 0.80 3.31
CA GLY A 163 6.52 1.38 3.71
C GLY A 163 5.77 0.58 4.77
N LYS A 164 4.50 0.33 4.49
CA LYS A 164 3.56 -0.33 5.39
C LYS A 164 3.88 -1.82 5.56
N LYS A 165 3.43 -2.41 6.67
CA LYS A 165 3.67 -3.84 6.98
C LYS A 165 2.39 -4.66 7.03
N LEU A 166 1.26 -4.05 7.36
CA LEU A 166 -0.05 -4.67 7.41
C LEU A 166 -0.94 -4.04 6.34
N PHE A 167 -1.58 -4.85 5.55
CA PHE A 167 -2.60 -4.43 4.59
C PHE A 167 -3.98 -4.80 5.12
N ILE A 168 -4.86 -3.81 5.22
CA ILE A 168 -6.29 -4.03 5.53
C ILE A 168 -7.07 -3.88 4.23
N THR A 169 -7.86 -4.89 3.85
CA THR A 169 -8.78 -4.79 2.71
C THR A 169 -10.20 -4.58 3.22
N LEU A 170 -10.94 -3.64 2.61
CA LEU A 170 -12.32 -3.33 2.99
C LEU A 170 -13.30 -3.88 1.97
N ASN A 171 -14.16 -4.82 2.38
CA ASN A 171 -15.18 -5.45 1.53
C ASN A 171 -14.63 -6.03 0.21
N MET A 172 -13.41 -6.55 0.22
CA MET A 172 -12.76 -7.09 -0.97
C MET A 172 -13.59 -8.21 -1.61
N ARG A 173 -14.20 -9.06 -0.79
CA ARG A 173 -15.04 -10.17 -1.24
C ARG A 173 -16.34 -9.75 -1.93
N SER A 174 -16.66 -8.48 -1.95
CA SER A 174 -17.78 -7.95 -2.75
C SER A 174 -17.40 -7.69 -4.21
N TYR A 175 -16.11 -7.69 -4.53
CA TYR A 175 -15.59 -7.41 -5.88
C TYR A 175 -15.04 -8.65 -6.58
N PHE A 176 -14.61 -9.66 -5.82
CA PHE A 176 -13.91 -10.83 -6.34
C PHE A 176 -14.65 -12.13 -6.04
N SER A 177 -14.59 -13.06 -6.98
CA SER A 177 -15.10 -14.43 -6.83
C SER A 177 -14.28 -15.22 -5.78
N ASP A 178 -14.85 -16.32 -5.28
CA ASP A 178 -14.15 -17.19 -4.33
C ASP A 178 -12.83 -17.73 -4.93
N ASN A 179 -12.77 -18.05 -6.22
CA ASN A 179 -11.55 -18.51 -6.89
C ASN A 179 -10.46 -17.43 -6.91
N GLU A 180 -10.83 -16.16 -7.18
CA GLU A 180 -9.88 -15.04 -7.15
C GLU A 180 -9.37 -14.78 -5.72
N ILE A 181 -10.22 -14.93 -4.70
CA ILE A 181 -9.80 -14.82 -3.31
C ILE A 181 -8.90 -16.00 -2.90
N GLU A 182 -9.14 -17.21 -3.40
CA GLU A 182 -8.23 -18.34 -3.19
C GLU A 182 -6.83 -18.06 -3.79
N LEU A 183 -6.76 -17.49 -4.98
CA LEU A 183 -5.50 -17.04 -5.59
C LEU A 183 -4.83 -15.97 -4.74
N PHE A 184 -5.59 -14.98 -4.28
CA PHE A 184 -5.09 -13.90 -3.40
C PHE A 184 -4.47 -14.47 -2.11
N ILE A 185 -5.17 -15.40 -1.44
CA ILE A 185 -4.68 -16.07 -0.22
C ILE A 185 -3.42 -16.89 -0.52
N GLY A 186 -3.39 -17.58 -1.65
CA GLY A 186 -2.20 -18.31 -2.11
C GLY A 186 -0.97 -17.42 -2.26
N GLU A 187 -1.14 -16.25 -2.86
CA GLU A 187 -0.08 -15.26 -3.03
C GLU A 187 0.35 -14.60 -1.70
N ILE A 188 -0.60 -14.31 -0.79
CA ILE A 188 -0.29 -13.82 0.56
C ILE A 188 0.63 -14.83 1.27
N LYS A 189 0.28 -16.11 1.22
CA LYS A 189 1.08 -17.18 1.81
C LYS A 189 2.47 -17.30 1.16
N ARG A 190 2.53 -17.24 -0.16
CA ARG A 190 3.80 -17.34 -0.90
C ARG A 190 4.74 -16.17 -0.60
N LYS A 191 4.20 -14.96 -0.50
CA LYS A 191 4.96 -13.73 -0.26
C LYS A 191 5.09 -13.37 1.22
N GLN A 192 4.51 -14.16 2.12
CA GLN A 192 4.54 -13.94 3.57
C GLN A 192 4.03 -12.55 3.96
N LEU A 193 2.90 -12.13 3.37
CA LEU A 193 2.29 -10.83 3.64
C LEU A 193 1.43 -10.88 4.91
N TYR A 194 1.33 -9.76 5.63
CA TYR A 194 0.36 -9.57 6.70
C TYR A 194 -0.89 -8.91 6.12
N VAL A 195 -2.01 -9.63 6.15
CA VAL A 195 -3.28 -9.14 5.58
C VAL A 195 -4.42 -9.35 6.57
N HIS A 196 -5.21 -8.31 6.76
CA HIS A 196 -6.47 -8.33 7.50
C HIS A 196 -7.61 -7.96 6.56
N MET A 197 -8.55 -8.87 6.38
CA MET A 197 -9.73 -8.67 5.53
C MET A 197 -10.90 -8.22 6.41
N LEU A 198 -11.38 -7.00 6.23
CA LEU A 198 -12.56 -6.48 6.91
C LEU A 198 -13.76 -6.56 5.96
N GLU A 199 -14.74 -7.39 6.31
CA GLU A 199 -15.90 -7.72 5.49
C GLU A 199 -17.20 -7.43 6.23
N ASN A 200 -18.23 -7.00 5.51
CA ASN A 200 -19.54 -6.67 6.08
C ASN A 200 -20.58 -7.79 5.92
N CYS A 201 -20.20 -8.93 5.35
CA CYS A 201 -21.11 -10.03 5.08
C CYS A 201 -20.35 -11.36 5.16
N ALA A 202 -20.90 -12.31 5.90
CA ALA A 202 -20.37 -13.66 5.96
C ALA A 202 -20.52 -14.37 4.62
N ARG A 203 -19.45 -15.01 4.17
CA ARG A 203 -19.39 -15.86 2.98
C ARG A 203 -18.74 -17.18 3.35
N LYS A 204 -18.76 -18.13 2.41
CA LYS A 204 -18.07 -19.41 2.61
C LYS A 204 -16.60 -19.17 3.05
N LYS A 205 -16.18 -19.83 4.13
CA LYS A 205 -14.78 -19.79 4.58
C LYS A 205 -13.86 -20.33 3.49
N ILE A 206 -12.80 -19.59 3.19
CA ILE A 206 -11.78 -20.02 2.24
C ILE A 206 -10.62 -20.67 3.00
N ALA A 207 -10.13 -21.79 2.49
CA ALA A 207 -9.01 -22.51 3.10
C ALA A 207 -7.75 -21.62 3.15
N GLY A 208 -7.03 -21.69 4.28
CA GLY A 208 -5.78 -20.93 4.48
C GLY A 208 -5.98 -19.54 5.07
N SER A 209 -7.20 -19.18 5.50
CA SER A 209 -7.47 -17.96 6.27
C SER A 209 -8.05 -18.28 7.64
N ASP A 210 -7.71 -17.45 8.62
CA ASP A 210 -8.41 -17.39 9.90
C ASP A 210 -9.58 -16.43 9.80
N GLN A 211 -10.64 -16.66 10.61
CA GLN A 211 -11.80 -15.76 10.58
C GLN A 211 -12.43 -15.63 11.97
N LEU A 212 -13.04 -14.46 12.18
CA LEU A 212 -13.96 -14.14 13.25
C LEU A 212 -15.21 -13.52 12.61
N ILE A 213 -16.38 -13.99 13.04
CA ILE A 213 -17.66 -13.43 12.60
C ILE A 213 -18.33 -12.77 13.82
N ILE A 214 -18.77 -11.53 13.65
CA ILE A 214 -19.64 -10.82 14.57
C ILE A 214 -20.96 -10.63 13.84
N ASP A 215 -22.00 -11.31 14.29
CA ASP A 215 -23.30 -11.30 13.63
C ASP A 215 -24.09 -10.00 13.87
N SER A 216 -25.32 -9.94 13.35
CA SER A 216 -26.22 -8.79 13.52
C SER A 216 -26.59 -8.53 14.99
N ASP A 217 -26.55 -9.55 15.84
CA ASP A 217 -26.89 -9.48 17.26
C ASP A 217 -25.65 -9.33 18.15
N LEU A 218 -24.49 -9.05 17.55
CA LEU A 218 -23.18 -8.86 18.20
C LEU A 218 -22.63 -10.12 18.87
N CYS A 219 -23.05 -11.32 18.46
CA CYS A 219 -22.46 -12.57 18.89
C CYS A 219 -21.18 -12.86 18.10
N GLU A 220 -20.14 -13.33 18.79
CA GLU A 220 -18.82 -13.62 18.21
C GLU A 220 -18.65 -15.15 17.98
N PHE A 221 -18.18 -15.56 16.77
CA PHE A 221 -18.01 -16.97 16.37
C PHE A 221 -16.65 -17.24 15.73
#